data_5de14afe5bdf42d0b451974b6afe8616
#
_entry.id   5de14afe5bdf42d0b451974b6afe8616
#
_cell.length_a   1.000
_cell.length_b   1.000
_cell.length_c   1.000
_cell.angle_alpha   90.00
_cell.angle_beta   90.00
_cell.angle_gamma   90.00
#
_symmetry.space_group_name_H-M   'P 1'
#
loop_
_entity.id
_entity.type
_entity.pdbx_description
1 polymer ?
#
loop_
_entity_poly.entity_id
_entity_poly.type
_entity_poly.pdbx_seq_one_letter_code
_entity_poly.pdbx_strand_id
1 'polypeptide(L)'
;AMPINNMLGYNFRLGEIECAIGMEQLKKLNGLVESRRALAERLAAGICELPGLSVPYVADGNTHVYYVFPLLVDPDVAGVSKFEIAEALKAEGVILATQYQNLHLLPMYQQKTAYGTSGFPWSAEFTRQDISYEKGICPVAEDMNDRTYLGFGMCTYDLTESDVDLIIRAFHKVWAHKVEMSR
;
A
#
# COMPACT_ATOMS: atom_id res chain seq x y z
N ALA A 1 -3.84 -24.39 -41.94
CA ALA A 1 -3.58 -23.77 -40.62
C ALA A 1 -4.88 -23.23 -40.06
N MET A 2 -5.23 -23.61 -38.84
CA MET A 2 -6.38 -22.96 -38.18
C MET A 2 -6.10 -21.47 -38.03
N PRO A 3 -7.05 -20.59 -38.34
CA PRO A 3 -6.88 -19.18 -38.02
C PRO A 3 -6.77 -19.00 -36.51
N ILE A 4 -5.65 -18.51 -36.07
CA ILE A 4 -5.34 -18.28 -34.65
C ILE A 4 -5.77 -16.87 -34.15
N ASN A 5 -6.53 -16.16 -34.99
CA ASN A 5 -6.88 -14.75 -34.79
C ASN A 5 -8.34 -14.51 -34.40
N ASN A 6 -9.06 -15.54 -33.92
CA ASN A 6 -10.45 -15.45 -33.50
C ASN A 6 -10.63 -15.20 -32.00
N MET A 7 -9.54 -14.95 -31.26
CA MET A 7 -9.57 -14.54 -29.89
C MET A 7 -8.37 -13.66 -29.55
N LEU A 8 -8.55 -12.71 -28.64
CA LEU A 8 -7.47 -11.97 -28.04
C LEU A 8 -6.77 -12.84 -26.99
N GLY A 9 -5.46 -12.84 -27.03
CA GLY A 9 -4.64 -13.55 -26.06
C GLY A 9 -3.33 -12.83 -25.81
N TYR A 10 -2.83 -12.98 -24.60
CA TYR A 10 -1.50 -12.52 -24.25
C TYR A 10 -0.45 -13.57 -24.64
N ASN A 11 0.78 -13.13 -24.84
CA ASN A 11 1.91 -14.01 -25.02
C ASN A 11 2.54 -14.34 -23.66
N PHE A 12 2.13 -15.46 -23.07
CA PHE A 12 2.63 -15.92 -21.77
C PHE A 12 3.86 -16.85 -21.87
N ARG A 13 4.65 -16.69 -22.91
CA ARG A 13 5.90 -17.44 -23.08
C ARG A 13 7.03 -16.71 -22.39
N LEU A 14 7.40 -17.19 -21.20
CA LEU A 14 8.59 -16.73 -20.50
C LEU A 14 9.83 -17.31 -21.22
N GLY A 15 10.78 -16.44 -21.60
CA GLY A 15 12.01 -16.84 -22.28
C GLY A 15 13.00 -17.54 -21.34
N GLU A 16 13.94 -18.29 -21.90
CA GLU A 16 14.94 -19.03 -21.11
C GLU A 16 15.86 -18.11 -20.31
N ILE A 17 16.17 -16.92 -20.83
CA ILE A 17 17.01 -15.93 -20.15
C ILE A 17 16.29 -15.41 -18.91
N GLU A 18 15.01 -15.04 -19.03
CA GLU A 18 14.20 -14.58 -17.90
C GLU A 18 13.99 -15.69 -16.86
N CYS A 19 13.83 -16.94 -17.33
CA CYS A 19 13.76 -18.10 -16.43
C CYS A 19 15.07 -18.28 -15.66
N ALA A 20 16.21 -18.19 -16.30
CA ALA A 20 17.51 -18.32 -15.67
C ALA A 20 17.75 -17.23 -14.61
N ILE A 21 17.40 -15.98 -14.93
CA ILE A 21 17.44 -14.86 -13.97
C ILE A 21 16.49 -15.12 -12.80
N GLY A 22 15.26 -15.55 -13.09
CA GLY A 22 14.24 -15.86 -12.09
C GLY A 22 14.70 -16.94 -11.11
N MET A 23 15.32 -18.01 -11.60
CA MET A 23 15.86 -19.08 -10.76
C MET A 23 16.93 -18.56 -9.78
N GLU A 24 17.81 -17.67 -10.21
CA GLU A 24 18.84 -17.08 -9.33
C GLU A 24 18.22 -16.10 -8.33
N GLN A 25 17.18 -15.34 -8.71
CA GLN A 25 16.47 -14.45 -7.80
C GLN A 25 15.66 -15.21 -6.74
N LEU A 26 15.04 -16.33 -7.12
CA LEU A 26 14.31 -17.18 -6.16
C LEU A 26 15.19 -17.72 -5.04
N LYS A 27 16.46 -17.99 -5.29
CA LYS A 27 17.43 -18.42 -4.26
C LYS A 27 17.64 -17.35 -3.17
N LYS A 28 17.44 -16.08 -3.50
CA LYS A 28 17.62 -14.94 -2.57
C LYS A 28 16.33 -14.56 -1.84
N LEU A 29 15.16 -15.03 -2.32
CA LEU A 29 13.85 -14.55 -1.87
C LEU A 29 13.65 -14.67 -0.36
N ASN A 30 13.96 -15.83 0.21
CA ASN A 30 13.75 -16.06 1.65
C ASN A 30 14.58 -15.10 2.50
N GLY A 31 15.86 -14.93 2.19
CA GLY A 31 16.72 -13.99 2.92
C GLY A 31 16.24 -12.53 2.81
N LEU A 32 15.79 -12.13 1.63
CA LEU A 32 15.22 -10.78 1.42
C LEU A 32 13.91 -10.57 2.23
N VAL A 33 13.05 -11.59 2.26
CA VAL A 33 11.79 -11.52 3.03
C VAL A 33 12.07 -11.49 4.53
N GLU A 34 12.96 -12.34 5.03
CA GLU A 34 13.32 -12.42 6.45
C GLU A 34 13.95 -11.12 6.94
N SER A 35 14.91 -10.56 6.20
CA SER A 35 15.53 -9.26 6.52
C SER A 35 14.47 -8.16 6.59
N ARG A 36 13.58 -8.08 5.60
CA ARG A 36 12.50 -7.08 5.59
C ARG A 36 11.54 -7.24 6.75
N ARG A 37 11.17 -8.48 7.09
CA ARG A 37 10.31 -8.77 8.23
C ARG A 37 10.93 -8.30 9.54
N ALA A 38 12.20 -8.63 9.77
CA ALA A 38 12.90 -8.22 10.99
C ALA A 38 12.93 -6.70 11.15
N LEU A 39 13.21 -5.97 10.07
CA LEU A 39 13.19 -4.49 10.08
C LEU A 39 11.78 -3.92 10.30
N ALA A 40 10.76 -4.52 9.69
CA ALA A 40 9.37 -4.10 9.87
C ALA A 40 8.87 -4.37 11.30
N GLU A 41 9.19 -5.52 11.87
CA GLU A 41 8.85 -5.88 13.25
C GLU A 41 9.57 -4.93 14.25
N ARG A 42 10.84 -4.58 13.98
CA ARG A 42 11.57 -3.57 14.77
C ARG A 42 10.89 -2.21 14.70
N LEU A 43 10.50 -1.76 13.51
CA LEU A 43 9.76 -0.51 13.34
C LEU A 43 8.45 -0.54 14.10
N ALA A 44 7.65 -1.61 13.92
CA ALA A 44 6.38 -1.78 14.59
C ALA A 44 6.53 -1.70 16.12
N ALA A 45 7.48 -2.45 16.68
CA ALA A 45 7.76 -2.44 18.12
C ALA A 45 8.17 -1.07 18.64
N GLY A 46 8.92 -0.31 17.81
CA GLY A 46 9.41 1.02 18.20
C GLY A 46 8.36 2.13 18.19
N ILE A 47 7.21 1.94 17.49
CA ILE A 47 6.21 3.00 17.32
C ILE A 47 4.78 2.60 17.75
N CYS A 48 4.55 1.35 18.14
CA CYS A 48 3.19 0.84 18.46
C CYS A 48 2.54 1.53 19.67
N GLU A 49 3.30 2.14 20.55
CA GLU A 49 2.80 2.83 21.75
C GLU A 49 2.45 4.30 21.49
N LEU A 50 2.66 4.82 20.27
CA LEU A 50 2.36 6.21 19.96
C LEU A 50 0.84 6.44 19.92
N PRO A 51 0.29 7.37 20.71
CA PRO A 51 -1.15 7.55 20.84
C PRO A 51 -1.82 7.89 19.50
N GLY A 52 -2.84 7.13 19.12
CA GLY A 52 -3.57 7.31 17.86
C GLY A 52 -2.85 6.73 16.63
N LEU A 53 -1.76 5.99 16.80
CA LEU A 53 -1.09 5.28 15.72
C LEU A 53 -1.31 3.78 15.85
N SER A 54 -1.76 3.12 14.79
CA SER A 54 -1.85 1.67 14.71
C SER A 54 -0.86 1.13 13.70
N VAL A 55 -0.11 0.11 14.11
CA VAL A 55 0.83 -0.64 13.27
C VAL A 55 0.16 -1.87 12.65
N PRO A 56 0.75 -2.50 11.61
CA PRO A 56 0.17 -3.69 11.00
C PRO A 56 -0.02 -4.83 12.00
N TYR A 57 -1.22 -5.40 12.02
CA TYR A 57 -1.49 -6.62 12.75
C TYR A 57 -1.24 -7.84 11.86
N VAL A 58 -0.47 -8.78 12.35
CA VAL A 58 -0.23 -10.07 11.69
C VAL A 58 -0.74 -11.16 12.61
N ALA A 59 -1.77 -11.89 12.18
CA ALA A 59 -2.34 -12.99 12.98
C ALA A 59 -1.35 -14.14 13.15
N ASP A 60 -1.47 -14.86 14.26
CA ASP A 60 -0.62 -16.00 14.57
C ASP A 60 -0.62 -17.05 13.44
N GLY A 61 0.57 -17.56 13.13
CA GLY A 61 0.77 -18.54 12.06
C GLY A 61 0.79 -17.94 10.64
N ASN A 62 0.57 -16.63 10.49
CA ASN A 62 0.66 -15.95 9.21
C ASN A 62 1.98 -15.19 9.05
N THR A 63 2.31 -14.89 7.78
CA THR A 63 3.51 -14.13 7.43
C THR A 63 3.11 -12.92 6.61
N HIS A 64 3.62 -11.73 6.98
CA HIS A 64 3.52 -10.52 6.17
C HIS A 64 4.88 -10.22 5.53
N VAL A 65 4.91 -9.90 4.25
CA VAL A 65 6.15 -9.62 3.49
C VAL A 65 6.46 -8.13 3.35
N TYR A 66 5.61 -7.27 3.88
CA TYR A 66 5.77 -5.82 3.95
C TYR A 66 6.18 -5.16 2.62
N TYR A 67 5.41 -5.44 1.56
CA TYR A 67 5.49 -4.64 0.33
C TYR A 67 5.30 -3.15 0.64
N VAL A 68 4.27 -2.84 1.42
CA VAL A 68 4.07 -1.56 2.10
C VAL A 68 3.93 -1.85 3.59
N PHE A 69 4.45 -0.99 4.44
CA PHE A 69 4.19 -0.99 5.88
C PHE A 69 3.02 -0.03 6.14
N PRO A 70 1.78 -0.55 6.26
CA PRO A 70 0.61 0.29 6.45
C PRO A 70 0.51 0.77 7.90
N LEU A 71 0.16 2.02 8.07
CA LEU A 71 -0.13 2.65 9.36
C LEU A 71 -1.53 3.24 9.30
N LEU A 72 -2.23 3.24 10.42
CA LEU A 72 -3.47 3.98 10.57
C LEU A 72 -3.33 5.02 11.67
N VAL A 73 -3.69 6.25 11.34
CA VAL A 73 -3.74 7.35 12.28
C VAL A 73 -5.19 7.61 12.66
N ASP A 74 -5.50 7.54 13.94
CA ASP A 74 -6.76 8.04 14.48
C ASP A 74 -6.56 9.52 14.81
N PRO A 75 -7.09 10.47 14.02
CA PRO A 75 -6.88 11.90 14.23
C PRO A 75 -7.54 12.41 15.51
N ASP A 76 -8.59 11.75 16.00
CA ASP A 76 -9.29 12.15 17.22
C ASP A 76 -8.46 11.84 18.46
N VAL A 77 -7.65 10.78 18.43
CA VAL A 77 -6.70 10.41 19.49
C VAL A 77 -5.34 11.09 19.30
N ALA A 78 -4.85 11.15 18.08
CA ALA A 78 -3.59 11.80 17.75
C ALA A 78 -3.65 13.32 17.98
N GLY A 79 -4.82 13.94 17.79
CA GLY A 79 -5.03 15.39 17.88
C GLY A 79 -4.54 16.16 16.65
N VAL A 80 -4.08 15.46 15.60
CA VAL A 80 -3.57 16.00 14.33
C VAL A 80 -3.94 15.05 13.19
N SER A 81 -4.07 15.59 11.99
CA SER A 81 -4.39 14.80 10.81
C SER A 81 -3.20 13.97 10.33
N LYS A 82 -3.48 12.90 9.57
CA LYS A 82 -2.44 12.12 8.92
C LYS A 82 -1.57 12.95 7.95
N PHE A 83 -2.13 14.00 7.36
CA PHE A 83 -1.41 14.87 6.43
C PHE A 83 -0.38 15.72 7.15
N GLU A 84 -0.73 16.29 8.31
CA GLU A 84 0.20 17.04 9.16
C GLU A 84 1.33 16.13 9.65
N ILE A 85 0.99 14.90 10.09
CA ILE A 85 1.99 13.90 10.48
C ILE A 85 2.93 13.56 9.32
N ALA A 86 2.38 13.32 8.13
CA ALA A 86 3.19 12.97 6.96
C ALA A 86 4.15 14.10 6.55
N GLU A 87 3.72 15.35 6.57
CA GLU A 87 4.58 16.50 6.27
C GLU A 87 5.65 16.72 7.36
N ALA A 88 5.32 16.53 8.62
CA ALA A 88 6.30 16.61 9.71
C ALA A 88 7.35 15.49 9.62
N LEU A 89 6.93 14.25 9.35
CA LEU A 89 7.85 13.13 9.15
C LEU A 89 8.72 13.32 7.91
N LYS A 90 8.16 13.90 6.85
CA LYS A 90 8.92 14.26 5.64
C LYS A 90 10.00 15.29 5.93
N ALA A 91 9.75 16.27 6.79
CA ALA A 91 10.74 17.23 7.26
C ALA A 91 11.87 16.57 8.07
N GLU A 92 11.59 15.45 8.73
CA GLU A 92 12.58 14.60 9.41
C GLU A 92 13.24 13.56 8.48
N GLY A 93 12.92 13.58 7.17
CA GLY A 93 13.49 12.67 6.18
C GLY A 93 12.72 11.36 5.96
N VAL A 94 11.55 11.18 6.59
CA VAL A 94 10.72 9.97 6.47
C VAL A 94 9.54 10.25 5.55
N ILE A 95 9.58 9.69 4.33
CA ILE A 95 8.53 9.92 3.32
C ILE A 95 7.46 8.83 3.44
N LEU A 96 6.22 9.25 3.67
CA LEU A 96 5.04 8.38 3.72
C LEU A 96 4.07 8.70 2.58
N ALA A 97 3.46 7.67 2.01
CA ALA A 97 2.30 7.84 1.15
C ALA A 97 1.07 8.13 2.02
N THR A 98 0.36 9.20 1.71
CA THR A 98 -0.85 9.61 2.44
C THR A 98 -2.12 9.03 1.84
N GLN A 99 -2.02 8.37 0.70
CA GLN A 99 -3.14 7.80 -0.03
C GLN A 99 -2.75 6.48 -0.68
N TYR A 100 -3.73 5.59 -0.79
CA TYR A 100 -3.77 4.50 -1.74
C TYR A 100 -4.97 4.71 -2.65
N GLN A 101 -5.13 3.93 -3.72
CA GLN A 101 -6.21 4.23 -4.65
C GLN A 101 -7.50 3.50 -4.28
N ASN A 102 -8.60 4.22 -4.15
CA ASN A 102 -9.95 3.66 -4.12
C ASN A 102 -10.30 3.17 -5.53
N LEU A 103 -10.16 1.87 -5.78
CA LEU A 103 -10.27 1.29 -7.12
C LEU A 103 -11.61 1.60 -7.79
N HIS A 104 -12.71 1.54 -7.03
CA HIS A 104 -14.05 1.84 -7.55
C HIS A 104 -14.20 3.29 -8.04
N LEU A 105 -13.36 4.23 -7.57
CA LEU A 105 -13.37 5.64 -8.00
C LEU A 105 -12.47 5.92 -9.20
N LEU A 106 -11.74 4.92 -9.72
CA LEU A 106 -10.92 5.11 -10.91
C LEU A 106 -11.79 5.43 -12.14
N PRO A 107 -11.30 6.29 -13.05
CA PRO A 107 -12.06 6.69 -14.24
C PRO A 107 -12.61 5.52 -15.04
N MET A 108 -11.88 4.41 -15.14
CA MET A 108 -12.32 3.20 -15.83
C MET A 108 -13.65 2.66 -15.27
N TYR A 109 -13.78 2.61 -13.95
CA TYR A 109 -15.00 2.13 -13.30
C TYR A 109 -16.12 3.18 -13.34
N GLN A 110 -15.79 4.44 -13.12
CA GLN A 110 -16.77 5.54 -13.15
C GLN A 110 -17.40 5.70 -14.55
N GLN A 111 -16.60 5.56 -15.58
CA GLN A 111 -17.04 5.67 -16.98
C GLN A 111 -17.50 4.35 -17.55
N LYS A 112 -17.31 3.24 -16.83
CA LYS A 112 -17.61 1.88 -17.30
C LYS A 112 -17.00 1.57 -18.67
N THR A 113 -15.71 1.90 -18.84
CA THR A 113 -14.94 1.70 -20.07
C THR A 113 -13.65 0.96 -19.77
N ALA A 114 -13.51 -0.27 -20.28
CA ALA A 114 -12.29 -1.06 -20.13
C ALA A 114 -11.69 -1.45 -21.49
N TYR A 115 -12.52 -1.96 -22.40
CA TYR A 115 -12.08 -2.42 -23.73
C TYR A 115 -12.91 -1.76 -24.84
N GLY A 116 -12.22 -1.06 -25.73
CA GLY A 116 -12.87 -0.33 -26.82
C GLY A 116 -13.76 0.82 -26.33
N THR A 117 -14.73 1.20 -27.14
CA THR A 117 -15.62 2.36 -26.89
C THR A 117 -17.05 1.98 -26.54
N SER A 118 -17.39 0.67 -26.54
CA SER A 118 -18.77 0.18 -26.35
C SER A 118 -19.13 -0.14 -24.89
N GLY A 119 -18.28 0.21 -23.94
CA GLY A 119 -18.53 -0.01 -22.51
C GLY A 119 -18.37 -1.46 -22.05
N PHE A 120 -17.70 -2.34 -22.82
CA PHE A 120 -17.40 -3.70 -22.39
C PHE A 120 -16.41 -3.69 -21.21
N PRO A 121 -16.59 -4.54 -20.16
CA PRO A 121 -17.58 -5.64 -20.03
C PRO A 121 -18.95 -5.22 -19.49
N TRP A 122 -19.15 -3.99 -19.04
CA TRP A 122 -20.41 -3.57 -18.39
C TRP A 122 -21.62 -3.58 -19.33
N SER A 123 -21.40 -3.41 -20.63
CA SER A 123 -22.47 -3.49 -21.65
C SER A 123 -22.85 -4.92 -22.06
N ALA A 124 -22.15 -5.95 -21.55
CA ALA A 124 -22.42 -7.33 -21.91
C ALA A 124 -23.68 -7.87 -21.21
N GLU A 125 -24.46 -8.71 -21.87
CA GLU A 125 -25.70 -9.29 -21.35
C GLU A 125 -25.52 -10.10 -20.06
N PHE A 126 -24.31 -10.72 -19.89
CA PHE A 126 -23.96 -11.49 -18.70
C PHE A 126 -23.54 -10.62 -17.50
N THR A 127 -23.39 -9.30 -17.69
CA THR A 127 -22.97 -8.40 -16.63
C THR A 127 -24.18 -7.83 -15.89
N ARG A 128 -24.08 -7.78 -14.57
CA ARG A 128 -25.10 -7.10 -13.75
C ARG A 128 -25.20 -5.63 -14.14
N GLN A 129 -26.41 -5.17 -14.42
CA GLN A 129 -26.68 -3.80 -14.85
C GLN A 129 -26.80 -2.79 -13.69
N ASP A 130 -27.05 -3.31 -12.48
CA ASP A 130 -27.26 -2.53 -11.26
C ASP A 130 -25.98 -2.21 -10.48
N ILE A 131 -24.79 -2.42 -11.08
CA ILE A 131 -23.51 -2.15 -10.43
C ILE A 131 -23.26 -0.65 -10.36
N SER A 132 -23.15 -0.12 -9.14
CA SER A 132 -22.65 1.23 -8.84
C SER A 132 -21.20 1.20 -8.41
N TYR A 133 -20.47 2.26 -8.73
CA TYR A 133 -19.10 2.54 -8.27
C TYR A 133 -19.04 3.91 -7.59
N GLU A 134 -20.16 4.42 -7.12
CA GLU A 134 -20.23 5.72 -6.45
C GLU A 134 -19.45 5.72 -5.13
N LYS A 135 -19.01 6.89 -4.71
CA LYS A 135 -18.44 7.07 -3.38
C LYS A 135 -19.47 6.69 -2.31
N GLY A 136 -19.03 5.96 -1.30
CA GLY A 136 -19.87 5.42 -0.22
C GLY A 136 -20.11 3.91 -0.31
N ILE A 137 -19.81 3.23 -1.44
CA ILE A 137 -19.99 1.79 -1.54
C ILE A 137 -18.90 0.99 -0.80
N CYS A 138 -17.74 1.61 -0.54
CA CYS A 138 -16.62 1.02 0.17
C CYS A 138 -16.19 1.91 1.36
N PRO A 139 -17.06 2.14 2.36
CA PRO A 139 -16.87 3.18 3.37
C PRO A 139 -15.58 3.01 4.18
N VAL A 140 -15.18 1.78 4.47
CA VAL A 140 -13.93 1.51 5.21
C VAL A 140 -12.70 1.88 4.39
N ALA A 141 -12.65 1.45 3.12
CA ALA A 141 -11.53 1.77 2.23
C ALA A 141 -11.45 3.28 1.94
N GLU A 142 -12.60 3.92 1.80
CA GLU A 142 -12.70 5.36 1.58
C GLU A 142 -12.23 6.15 2.80
N ASP A 143 -12.66 5.78 4.03
CA ASP A 143 -12.19 6.41 5.27
C ASP A 143 -10.68 6.21 5.45
N MET A 144 -10.17 5.01 5.21
CA MET A 144 -8.72 4.76 5.25
C MET A 144 -7.97 5.67 4.28
N ASN A 145 -8.42 5.75 3.04
CA ASN A 145 -7.78 6.57 2.02
C ASN A 145 -7.90 8.08 2.31
N ASP A 146 -9.04 8.52 2.78
CA ASP A 146 -9.32 9.94 2.98
C ASP A 146 -8.77 10.45 4.32
N ARG A 147 -8.77 9.62 5.39
CA ARG A 147 -8.60 10.12 6.76
C ARG A 147 -7.51 9.46 7.58
N THR A 148 -7.27 8.15 7.43
CA THR A 148 -6.48 7.43 8.45
C THR A 148 -5.20 6.78 7.92
N TYR A 149 -5.14 6.35 6.66
CA TYR A 149 -4.04 5.56 6.12
C TYR A 149 -2.78 6.39 5.84
N LEU A 150 -1.65 5.83 6.28
CA LEU A 150 -0.30 6.19 5.86
C LEU A 150 0.46 4.93 5.42
N GLY A 151 1.28 5.04 4.40
CA GLY A 151 2.05 3.91 3.88
C GLY A 151 3.55 4.21 3.84
N PHE A 152 4.36 3.36 4.48
CA PHE A 152 5.81 3.41 4.34
C PHE A 152 6.29 2.33 3.38
N GLY A 153 7.06 2.72 2.38
CA GLY A 153 7.54 1.84 1.32
C GLY A 153 8.75 1.02 1.76
N MET A 154 8.55 -0.05 2.55
CA MET A 154 9.65 -0.92 3.01
C MET A 154 10.47 -1.53 1.88
N CYS A 155 9.86 -1.73 0.69
CA CYS A 155 10.55 -2.29 -0.48
C CYS A 155 11.32 -1.25 -1.31
N THR A 156 11.14 0.03 -1.01
CA THR A 156 11.70 1.13 -1.82
C THR A 156 13.18 1.38 -1.49
N TYR A 157 13.58 1.01 -0.26
CA TYR A 157 14.90 1.31 0.29
C TYR A 157 15.59 0.05 0.75
N ASP A 158 16.92 0.05 0.67
CA ASP A 158 17.79 -0.97 1.28
C ASP A 158 18.16 -0.50 2.69
N LEU A 159 17.21 -0.71 3.61
CA LEU A 159 17.31 -0.24 4.99
C LEU A 159 18.17 -1.15 5.84
N THR A 160 18.92 -0.53 6.75
CA THR A 160 19.61 -1.18 7.86
C THR A 160 18.84 -1.02 9.17
N GLU A 161 19.22 -1.74 10.22
CA GLU A 161 18.67 -1.53 11.57
C GLU A 161 18.85 -0.08 12.06
N SER A 162 20.02 0.52 11.77
CA SER A 162 20.29 1.92 12.15
C SER A 162 19.40 2.91 11.44
N ASP A 163 19.01 2.64 10.18
CA ASP A 163 18.05 3.48 9.46
C ASP A 163 16.66 3.37 10.09
N VAL A 164 16.25 2.16 10.46
CA VAL A 164 14.98 1.96 11.17
C VAL A 164 14.97 2.66 12.53
N ASP A 165 16.08 2.67 13.26
CA ASP A 165 16.20 3.41 14.52
C ASP A 165 16.10 4.94 14.31
N LEU A 166 16.61 5.46 13.19
CA LEU A 166 16.42 6.86 12.81
C LEU A 166 14.95 7.16 12.52
N ILE A 167 14.28 6.27 11.79
CA ILE A 167 12.84 6.39 11.49
C ILE A 167 12.02 6.39 12.79
N ILE A 168 12.29 5.45 13.71
CA ILE A 168 11.63 5.40 15.02
C ILE A 168 11.81 6.71 15.78
N ARG A 169 13.04 7.26 15.84
CA ARG A 169 13.30 8.55 16.48
C ARG A 169 12.53 9.70 15.84
N ALA A 170 12.41 9.72 14.52
CA ALA A 170 11.62 10.71 13.79
C ALA A 170 10.14 10.66 14.19
N PHE A 171 9.55 9.46 14.27
CA PHE A 171 8.19 9.28 14.75
C PHE A 171 8.02 9.81 16.19
N HIS A 172 8.87 9.43 17.12
CA HIS A 172 8.81 9.92 18.49
C HIS A 172 8.96 11.44 18.59
N LYS A 173 9.86 12.03 17.80
CA LYS A 173 10.05 13.49 17.74
C LYS A 173 8.78 14.19 17.25
N VAL A 174 8.19 13.72 16.16
CA VAL A 174 6.93 14.28 15.63
C VAL A 174 5.81 14.16 16.66
N TRP A 175 5.66 13.01 17.33
CA TRP A 175 4.63 12.81 18.36
C TRP A 175 4.82 13.69 19.57
N ALA A 176 6.07 13.97 19.98
CA ALA A 176 6.37 14.87 21.09
C ALA A 176 5.98 16.33 20.80
N HIS A 177 6.02 16.76 19.53
CA HIS A 177 5.79 18.14 19.10
C HIS A 177 4.50 18.36 18.31
N LYS A 178 3.62 17.34 18.21
CA LYS A 178 2.41 17.41 17.40
C LYS A 178 1.45 18.55 17.75
N VAL A 179 1.43 19.00 19.02
CA VAL A 179 0.60 20.14 19.46
C VAL A 179 1.04 21.47 18.81
N GLU A 180 2.30 21.58 18.39
CA GLU A 180 2.81 22.76 17.72
C GLU A 180 2.46 22.79 16.23
N MET A 181 2.11 21.64 15.66
CA MET A 181 1.79 21.48 14.23
C MET A 181 0.35 21.93 13.89
N SER A 182 -0.55 21.91 14.88
CA SER A 182 -1.96 22.31 14.70
C SER A 182 -2.22 23.82 14.89
N ARG A 183 -1.17 24.63 14.91
CA ARG A 183 -1.23 26.10 15.00
C ARG A 183 -0.82 26.74 13.69
#